data_5daca8e3d83a56c15902e08bcae788d8
#
_entry.id   5daca8e3d83a56c15902e08bcae788d8
#
_cell.length_a   1.000
_cell.length_b   1.000
_cell.length_c   1.000
_cell.angle_alpha   90.00
_cell.angle_beta   90.00
_cell.angle_gamma   90.00
#
_symmetry.space_group_name_H-M   'P 1'
#
loop_
_entity.id
_entity.type
_entity.pdbx_description
1 polymer ?
#
loop_
_entity_poly.entity_id
_entity_poly.type
_entity_poly.pdbx_seq_one_letter_code
_entity_poly.pdbx_strand_id
1 'polypeptide(L)'
;FTKTLDQIVDTIEYMLSRHSKVISVRIDIQSARHAKTPLTSMDITRIIESTERTLDAKASKGKNDPDIHCVWTSEKTTPDDTPHFHLNFFANANAIQNGYAFKDAISIAVKRRLQTTYDGLVNFSDSNGTKGKLIERNSPDVYAQIDAVVYAASYLAKARSKEFNPKWSRVSSCTRITR
;
A
#
# COMPACT_ATOMS: atom_id res chain seq x y z
N PHE A 1 -0.71 16.35 -6.46
CA PHE A 1 -0.24 15.47 -7.55
C PHE A 1 1.25 15.15 -7.35
N THR A 2 2.11 16.13 -7.31
CA THR A 2 3.55 16.01 -7.06
C THR A 2 3.85 15.34 -5.74
N LYS A 3 3.23 15.78 -4.63
CA LYS A 3 3.51 15.28 -3.28
C LYS A 3 3.40 13.75 -3.13
N THR A 4 2.41 13.10 -3.74
CA THR A 4 2.26 11.65 -3.65
C THR A 4 3.34 10.92 -4.47
N LEU A 5 3.71 11.48 -5.64
CA LEU A 5 4.83 10.94 -6.43
C LEU A 5 6.16 11.12 -5.72
N ASP A 6 6.40 12.29 -5.14
CA ASP A 6 7.60 12.56 -4.35
C ASP A 6 7.72 11.58 -3.19
N GLN A 7 6.63 11.31 -2.47
CA GLN A 7 6.58 10.31 -1.39
C GLN A 7 6.92 8.89 -1.88
N ILE A 8 6.45 8.51 -3.08
CA ILE A 8 6.78 7.21 -3.68
C ILE A 8 8.27 7.12 -4.00
N VAL A 9 8.82 8.15 -4.66
CA VAL A 9 10.24 8.19 -5.02
C VAL A 9 11.11 8.21 -3.77
N ASP A 10 10.84 9.10 -2.82
CA ASP A 10 11.55 9.16 -1.53
C ASP A 10 11.55 7.81 -0.80
N THR A 11 10.41 7.10 -0.84
CA THR A 11 10.31 5.77 -0.21
C THR A 11 11.16 4.74 -0.93
N ILE A 12 11.18 4.74 -2.27
CA ILE A 12 12.02 3.84 -3.07
C ILE A 12 13.50 4.11 -2.79
N GLU A 13 13.93 5.37 -2.80
CA GLU A 13 15.31 5.77 -2.52
C GLU A 13 15.74 5.35 -1.11
N TYR A 14 14.89 5.62 -0.10
CA TYR A 14 15.12 5.20 1.27
C TYR A 14 15.32 3.69 1.37
N MET A 15 14.40 2.91 0.80
CA MET A 15 14.44 1.45 0.84
C MET A 15 15.68 0.90 0.12
N LEU A 16 16.02 1.44 -1.03
CA LEU A 16 17.22 1.03 -1.79
C LEU A 16 18.53 1.46 -1.11
N SER A 17 18.54 2.50 -0.28
CA SER A 17 19.73 2.85 0.52
C SER A 17 20.02 1.78 1.58
N ARG A 18 19.01 1.09 2.09
CA ARG A 18 19.11 0.12 3.21
C ARG A 18 19.16 -1.33 2.73
N HIS A 19 18.45 -1.66 1.65
CA HIS A 19 18.24 -3.02 1.20
C HIS A 19 18.71 -3.24 -0.23
N SER A 20 19.27 -4.42 -0.50
CA SER A 20 19.70 -4.82 -1.85
C SER A 20 18.53 -5.15 -2.77
N LYS A 21 17.37 -5.54 -2.19
CA LYS A 21 16.16 -5.91 -2.91
C LYS A 21 14.94 -5.32 -2.21
N VAL A 22 14.08 -4.69 -2.99
CA VAL A 22 12.83 -4.07 -2.53
C VAL A 22 11.67 -4.63 -3.32
N ILE A 23 10.60 -5.06 -2.64
CA ILE A 23 9.34 -5.41 -3.27
C ILE A 23 8.35 -4.25 -3.13
N SER A 24 7.67 -3.90 -4.21
CA SER A 24 6.55 -2.95 -4.24
C SER A 24 5.26 -3.72 -4.50
N VAL A 25 4.28 -3.59 -3.61
CA VAL A 25 2.99 -4.30 -3.69
C VAL A 25 1.85 -3.32 -3.66
N ARG A 26 1.05 -3.28 -4.70
CA ARG A 26 -0.14 -2.42 -4.76
C ARG A 26 -1.40 -3.21 -4.42
N ILE A 27 -2.17 -2.68 -3.46
CA ILE A 27 -3.41 -3.27 -2.97
C ILE A 27 -4.49 -2.20 -2.91
N ASP A 28 -5.69 -2.56 -3.38
CA ASP A 28 -6.88 -1.73 -3.32
C ASP A 28 -7.82 -2.27 -2.23
N ILE A 29 -8.35 -1.37 -1.40
CA ILE A 29 -9.36 -1.67 -0.39
C ILE A 29 -10.64 -0.96 -0.80
N GLN A 30 -11.72 -1.73 -0.93
CA GLN A 30 -13.06 -1.21 -1.17
C GLN A 30 -13.85 -1.22 0.13
N SER A 31 -14.49 -0.09 0.47
CA SER A 31 -15.49 -0.11 1.53
C SER A 31 -16.72 -0.87 1.04
N ALA A 32 -17.22 -1.81 1.82
CA ALA A 32 -18.42 -2.53 1.48
C ALA A 32 -19.60 -1.54 1.33
N ARG A 33 -20.32 -1.56 0.21
CA ARG A 33 -21.48 -0.68 -0.07
C ARG A 33 -22.55 -0.74 1.02
N HIS A 34 -22.60 -1.84 1.75
CA HIS A 34 -23.59 -2.09 2.81
C HIS A 34 -22.96 -2.13 4.22
N ALA A 35 -21.70 -1.68 4.36
CA ALA A 35 -21.12 -1.55 5.68
C ALA A 35 -21.88 -0.50 6.49
N LYS A 36 -22.26 -0.83 7.74
CA LYS A 36 -22.91 0.12 8.66
C LYS A 36 -22.10 1.41 8.82
N THR A 37 -20.79 1.30 8.67
CA THR A 37 -19.87 2.46 8.74
C THR A 37 -18.79 2.26 7.69
N PRO A 38 -18.62 3.18 6.72
CA PRO A 38 -17.54 3.10 5.75
C PRO A 38 -16.18 3.28 6.43
N LEU A 39 -15.13 2.75 5.79
CA LEU A 39 -13.75 2.96 6.23
C LEU A 39 -13.37 4.45 6.13
N THR A 40 -12.66 4.92 7.14
CA THR A 40 -12.10 6.28 7.21
C THR A 40 -10.59 6.25 7.00
N SER A 41 -9.99 7.43 6.79
CA SER A 41 -8.53 7.59 6.72
C SER A 41 -7.82 7.09 7.99
N MET A 42 -8.47 7.26 9.16
CA MET A 42 -7.94 6.76 10.44
C MET A 42 -7.97 5.23 10.50
N ASP A 43 -9.01 4.62 9.94
CA ASP A 43 -9.09 3.15 9.86
C ASP A 43 -7.98 2.59 8.97
N ILE A 44 -7.69 3.25 7.84
CA ILE A 44 -6.60 2.85 6.96
C ILE A 44 -5.25 2.93 7.68
N THR A 45 -4.99 3.99 8.44
CA THR A 45 -3.77 4.09 9.24
C THR A 45 -3.65 2.90 10.21
N ARG A 46 -4.72 2.57 10.94
CA ARG A 46 -4.75 1.42 11.86
C ARG A 46 -4.61 0.06 11.16
N ILE A 47 -5.18 -0.08 9.96
CA ILE A 47 -5.03 -1.28 9.13
C ILE A 47 -3.57 -1.44 8.71
N ILE A 48 -2.91 -0.37 8.27
CA ILE A 48 -1.49 -0.38 7.90
C ILE A 48 -0.64 -0.79 9.11
N GLU A 49 -0.78 -0.13 10.25
CA GLU A 49 -0.07 -0.46 11.48
C GLU A 49 -0.29 -1.91 11.95
N SER A 50 -1.52 -2.43 11.80
CA SER A 50 -1.84 -3.83 12.11
C SER A 50 -1.16 -4.80 11.14
N THR A 51 -1.07 -4.41 9.86
CA THR A 51 -0.41 -5.18 8.81
C THR A 51 1.09 -5.25 9.08
N GLU A 52 1.73 -4.12 9.35
CA GLU A 52 3.15 -4.02 9.70
C GLU A 52 3.46 -4.93 10.90
N ARG A 53 2.76 -4.78 12.02
CA ARG A 53 2.95 -5.64 13.20
C ARG A 53 2.78 -7.14 12.91
N THR A 54 1.82 -7.50 12.05
CA THR A 54 1.57 -8.90 11.70
C THR A 54 2.71 -9.47 10.87
N LEU A 55 3.24 -8.69 9.94
CA LEU A 55 4.34 -9.12 9.07
C LEU A 55 5.67 -9.11 9.82
N ASP A 56 5.92 -8.13 10.68
CA ASP A 56 7.09 -8.09 11.57
C ASP A 56 7.13 -9.31 12.49
N ALA A 57 6.00 -9.67 13.11
CA ALA A 57 5.92 -10.84 13.96
C ALA A 57 6.16 -12.17 13.21
N LYS A 58 5.77 -12.24 11.93
CA LYS A 58 6.07 -13.39 11.06
C LYS A 58 7.54 -13.42 10.65
N ALA A 59 8.12 -12.27 10.32
CA ALA A 59 9.50 -12.13 9.88
C ALA A 59 10.50 -12.25 11.03
N SER A 60 10.12 -11.94 12.29
CA SER A 60 10.97 -12.06 13.48
C SER A 60 11.54 -13.47 13.70
N LYS A 61 10.97 -14.48 13.04
CA LYS A 61 11.52 -15.85 12.95
C LYS A 61 12.64 -15.98 11.91
N GLY A 62 12.86 -14.97 11.09
CA GLY A 62 13.89 -14.87 10.04
C GLY A 62 15.03 -13.93 10.45
N LYS A 63 16.08 -13.89 9.59
CA LYS A 63 17.26 -13.04 9.83
C LYS A 63 17.14 -11.61 9.29
N ASN A 64 16.12 -11.33 8.47
CA ASN A 64 15.98 -10.08 7.75
C ASN A 64 14.81 -9.27 8.30
N ASP A 65 15.06 -7.99 8.57
CA ASP A 65 14.04 -7.01 8.91
C ASP A 65 13.17 -6.73 7.68
N PRO A 66 11.83 -6.84 7.76
CA PRO A 66 10.93 -6.53 6.65
C PRO A 66 10.88 -5.05 6.28
N ASP A 67 11.18 -4.13 7.20
CA ASP A 67 11.26 -2.67 6.99
C ASP A 67 10.12 -2.17 6.06
N ILE A 68 8.90 -2.19 6.57
CA ILE A 68 7.69 -2.00 5.77
C ILE A 68 7.31 -0.52 5.73
N HIS A 69 7.07 0.00 4.53
CA HIS A 69 6.54 1.35 4.31
C HIS A 69 5.32 1.31 3.40
N CYS A 70 4.42 2.29 3.56
CA CYS A 70 3.21 2.38 2.76
C CYS A 70 2.94 3.83 2.34
N VAL A 71 2.62 4.02 1.07
CA VAL A 71 2.01 5.24 0.54
C VAL A 71 0.57 4.90 0.15
N TRP A 72 -0.40 5.72 0.58
CA TRP A 72 -1.80 5.46 0.28
C TRP A 72 -2.57 6.71 -0.12
N THR A 73 -3.65 6.50 -0.89
CA THR A 73 -4.59 7.54 -1.28
C THR A 73 -6.03 7.04 -1.16
N SER A 74 -6.95 7.99 -0.94
CA SER A 74 -8.40 7.77 -0.93
C SER A 74 -9.03 8.37 -2.17
N GLU A 75 -9.97 7.66 -2.76
CA GLU A 75 -10.75 8.10 -3.91
C GLU A 75 -12.25 7.88 -3.67
N LYS A 76 -13.07 8.81 -4.19
CA LYS A 76 -14.54 8.66 -4.33
C LYS A 76 -14.92 8.98 -5.76
N THR A 77 -15.78 8.18 -6.36
CA THR A 77 -16.24 8.40 -7.73
C THR A 77 -17.35 9.44 -7.79
N THR A 78 -18.22 9.44 -6.76
CA THR A 78 -19.27 10.44 -6.56
C THR A 78 -19.31 10.89 -5.10
N PRO A 79 -20.00 12.02 -4.76
CA PRO A 79 -20.15 12.46 -3.37
C PRO A 79 -20.76 11.40 -2.45
N ASP A 80 -21.68 10.58 -2.96
CA ASP A 80 -22.43 9.57 -2.20
C ASP A 80 -21.73 8.22 -2.13
N ASP A 81 -20.64 8.03 -2.89
CA ASP A 81 -19.86 6.78 -2.86
C ASP A 81 -19.14 6.58 -1.53
N THR A 82 -18.93 5.31 -1.20
CA THR A 82 -17.98 4.93 -0.15
C THR A 82 -16.55 5.11 -0.65
N PRO A 83 -15.61 5.58 0.20
CA PRO A 83 -14.24 5.77 -0.23
C PRO A 83 -13.58 4.43 -0.59
N HIS A 84 -12.81 4.47 -1.67
CA HIS A 84 -11.87 3.43 -2.08
C HIS A 84 -10.48 3.86 -1.66
N PHE A 85 -9.66 2.92 -1.23
CA PHE A 85 -8.29 3.21 -0.81
C PHE A 85 -7.31 2.41 -1.65
N HIS A 86 -6.32 3.11 -2.18
CA HIS A 86 -5.22 2.54 -2.93
C HIS A 86 -3.95 2.63 -2.08
N LEU A 87 -3.35 1.49 -1.80
CA LEU A 87 -2.16 1.37 -0.97
C LEU A 87 -1.02 0.81 -1.80
N ASN A 88 0.15 1.38 -1.70
CA ASN A 88 1.37 0.81 -2.24
C ASN A 88 2.36 0.56 -1.09
N PHE A 89 2.60 -0.71 -0.81
CA PHE A 89 3.58 -1.15 0.18
C PHE A 89 4.94 -1.34 -0.45
N PHE A 90 5.97 -0.99 0.30
CA PHE A 90 7.36 -1.25 0.00
C PHE A 90 7.95 -2.05 1.16
N ALA A 91 8.73 -3.07 0.87
CA ALA A 91 9.36 -3.90 1.90
C ALA A 91 10.70 -4.47 1.42
N ASN A 92 11.53 -4.88 2.37
CA ASN A 92 12.74 -5.65 2.11
C ASN A 92 12.38 -7.01 1.50
N ALA A 93 12.68 -7.21 0.22
CA ALA A 93 12.33 -8.44 -0.51
C ALA A 93 13.12 -9.67 -0.03
N ASN A 94 14.18 -9.49 0.76
CA ASN A 94 14.85 -10.61 1.41
C ASN A 94 14.06 -11.15 2.62
N ALA A 95 13.14 -10.36 3.17
CA ALA A 95 12.25 -10.76 4.27
C ALA A 95 10.85 -11.16 3.75
N ILE A 96 10.30 -10.42 2.79
CA ILE A 96 8.96 -10.64 2.23
C ILE A 96 9.07 -10.77 0.70
N GLN A 97 8.89 -11.99 0.19
CA GLN A 97 9.16 -12.31 -1.21
C GLN A 97 7.96 -12.14 -2.16
N ASN A 98 6.74 -11.96 -1.64
CA ASN A 98 5.54 -11.82 -2.47
C ASN A 98 4.43 -11.01 -1.78
N GLY A 99 3.50 -10.53 -2.58
CA GLY A 99 2.39 -9.69 -2.13
C GLY A 99 1.29 -10.42 -1.35
N TYR A 100 1.23 -11.75 -1.37
CA TYR A 100 0.16 -12.48 -0.68
C TYR A 100 0.19 -12.27 0.83
N ALA A 101 1.38 -12.20 1.43
CA ALA A 101 1.53 -11.92 2.86
C ALA A 101 0.87 -10.59 3.25
N PHE A 102 1.01 -9.56 2.41
CA PHE A 102 0.34 -8.26 2.60
C PHE A 102 -1.17 -8.40 2.46
N LYS A 103 -1.65 -9.03 1.38
CA LYS A 103 -3.08 -9.19 1.12
C LYS A 103 -3.77 -9.93 2.28
N ASP A 104 -3.17 -10.99 2.78
CA ASP A 104 -3.71 -11.78 3.87
C ASP A 104 -3.80 -10.96 5.17
N ALA A 105 -2.71 -10.26 5.54
CA ALA A 105 -2.66 -9.45 6.75
C ALA A 105 -3.68 -8.29 6.68
N ILE A 106 -3.77 -7.60 5.54
CA ILE A 106 -4.74 -6.52 5.30
C ILE A 106 -6.17 -7.06 5.33
N SER A 107 -6.44 -8.19 4.68
CA SER A 107 -7.78 -8.80 4.67
C SER A 107 -8.27 -9.10 6.08
N ILE A 108 -7.41 -9.65 6.93
CA ILE A 108 -7.75 -9.91 8.34
C ILE A 108 -8.06 -8.60 9.08
N ALA A 109 -7.24 -7.56 8.89
CA ALA A 109 -7.42 -6.27 9.54
C ALA A 109 -8.70 -5.56 9.08
N VAL A 110 -8.99 -5.57 7.77
CA VAL A 110 -10.21 -4.98 7.17
C VAL A 110 -11.46 -5.71 7.66
N LYS A 111 -11.48 -7.05 7.61
CA LYS A 111 -12.61 -7.85 8.10
C LYS A 111 -12.91 -7.58 9.57
N ARG A 112 -11.86 -7.52 10.41
CA ARG A 112 -12.00 -7.19 11.83
C ARG A 112 -12.58 -5.79 12.02
N ARG A 113 -12.11 -4.81 11.25
CA ARG A 113 -12.58 -3.42 11.37
C ARG A 113 -14.03 -3.27 10.92
N LEU A 114 -14.44 -3.93 9.84
CA LEU A 114 -15.79 -3.86 9.30
C LEU A 114 -16.75 -4.91 9.89
N GLN A 115 -16.26 -5.77 10.78
CA GLN A 115 -17.03 -6.88 11.37
C GLN A 115 -17.72 -7.74 10.30
N THR A 116 -16.98 -8.11 9.26
CA THR A 116 -17.48 -8.88 8.12
C THR A 116 -16.63 -10.11 7.85
N THR A 117 -17.22 -11.12 7.23
CA THR A 117 -16.53 -12.31 6.72
C THR A 117 -16.28 -12.25 5.22
N TYR A 118 -16.76 -11.21 4.54
CA TYR A 118 -16.65 -11.08 3.10
C TYR A 118 -15.21 -10.85 2.62
N ASP A 119 -14.77 -11.65 1.64
CA ASP A 119 -13.37 -11.67 1.14
C ASP A 119 -13.08 -10.68 0.01
N GLY A 120 -14.09 -10.15 -0.66
CA GLY A 120 -13.96 -9.33 -1.86
C GLY A 120 -13.52 -7.88 -1.65
N LEU A 121 -13.20 -7.48 -0.40
CA LEU A 121 -12.89 -6.08 -0.07
C LEU A 121 -11.45 -5.67 -0.36
N VAL A 122 -10.53 -6.64 -0.44
CA VAL A 122 -9.09 -6.42 -0.60
C VAL A 122 -8.61 -7.13 -1.85
N ASN A 123 -8.09 -6.35 -2.80
CA ASN A 123 -7.71 -6.84 -4.11
C ASN A 123 -6.31 -6.37 -4.50
N PHE A 124 -5.58 -7.19 -5.27
CA PHE A 124 -4.41 -6.70 -5.97
C PHE A 124 -4.86 -5.80 -7.12
N SER A 125 -4.19 -4.67 -7.30
CA SER A 125 -4.48 -3.73 -8.39
C SER A 125 -3.92 -4.18 -9.73
N ASP A 126 -3.05 -5.19 -9.75
CA ASP A 126 -2.42 -5.70 -10.96
C ASP A 126 -3.18 -6.92 -11.49
N SER A 127 -3.80 -6.76 -12.66
CA SER A 127 -4.52 -7.83 -13.37
C SER A 127 -3.58 -8.90 -13.96
N ASN A 128 -2.29 -8.60 -14.11
CA ASN A 128 -1.31 -9.47 -14.78
C ASN A 128 -0.68 -10.53 -13.87
N GLY A 129 -1.22 -10.73 -12.68
CA GLY A 129 -0.80 -11.83 -11.80
C GLY A 129 0.52 -11.62 -11.05
N THR A 130 1.21 -10.52 -11.27
CA THR A 130 2.41 -10.18 -10.48
C THR A 130 1.97 -9.65 -9.12
N LYS A 131 2.23 -10.43 -8.11
CA LYS A 131 1.86 -10.12 -6.71
C LYS A 131 2.90 -9.22 -6.04
N GLY A 132 3.49 -8.32 -6.82
CA GLY A 132 4.51 -7.36 -6.44
C GLY A 132 5.53 -7.15 -7.56
N LYS A 133 6.17 -5.99 -7.57
CA LYS A 133 7.28 -5.65 -8.47
C LYS A 133 8.56 -5.61 -7.67
N LEU A 134 9.59 -6.26 -8.17
CA LEU A 134 10.90 -6.32 -7.53
C LEU A 134 11.81 -5.22 -8.08
N ILE A 135 12.58 -4.58 -7.20
CA ILE A 135 13.71 -3.71 -7.53
C ILE A 135 14.95 -4.32 -6.91
N GLU A 136 15.96 -4.61 -7.72
CA GLU A 136 17.25 -5.11 -7.28
C GLU A 136 18.31 -4.02 -7.48
N ARG A 137 18.83 -3.46 -6.37
CA ARG A 137 19.77 -2.32 -6.37
C ARG A 137 20.98 -2.49 -7.30
N ASN A 138 21.50 -3.71 -7.39
CA ASN A 138 22.71 -4.01 -8.16
C ASN A 138 22.38 -4.63 -9.55
N SER A 139 21.11 -4.61 -9.97
CA SER A 139 20.72 -5.05 -11.31
C SER A 139 21.20 -4.03 -12.37
N PRO A 140 21.66 -4.49 -13.56
CA PRO A 140 21.88 -3.58 -14.68
C PRO A 140 20.58 -2.86 -15.11
N ASP A 141 19.42 -3.44 -14.83
CA ASP A 141 18.09 -2.93 -15.18
C ASP A 141 17.42 -2.14 -14.04
N VAL A 142 18.15 -1.75 -12.99
CA VAL A 142 17.57 -1.11 -11.78
C VAL A 142 16.70 0.09 -12.11
N TYR A 143 17.11 0.94 -13.04
CA TYR A 143 16.32 2.12 -13.44
C TYR A 143 15.01 1.72 -14.13
N ALA A 144 15.02 0.73 -15.00
CA ALA A 144 13.81 0.22 -15.64
C ALA A 144 12.85 -0.41 -14.61
N GLN A 145 13.40 -1.09 -13.59
CA GLN A 145 12.61 -1.64 -12.49
C GLN A 145 11.99 -0.52 -11.63
N ILE A 146 12.74 0.54 -11.32
CA ILE A 146 12.23 1.73 -10.61
C ILE A 146 11.13 2.39 -11.43
N ASP A 147 11.34 2.64 -12.71
CA ASP A 147 10.35 3.25 -13.60
C ASP A 147 9.06 2.44 -13.64
N ALA A 148 9.15 1.11 -13.73
CA ALA A 148 7.99 0.23 -13.71
C ALA A 148 7.21 0.29 -12.39
N VAL A 149 7.90 0.46 -11.26
CA VAL A 149 7.27 0.64 -9.94
C VAL A 149 6.62 2.02 -9.84
N VAL A 150 7.35 3.09 -10.20
CA VAL A 150 6.84 4.47 -10.18
C VAL A 150 5.64 4.60 -11.10
N TYR A 151 5.68 4.03 -12.31
CA TYR A 151 4.55 4.02 -13.24
C TYR A 151 3.32 3.33 -12.61
N ALA A 152 3.48 2.14 -12.05
CA ALA A 152 2.38 1.43 -11.41
C ALA A 152 1.81 2.19 -10.19
N ALA A 153 2.70 2.79 -9.38
CA ALA A 153 2.31 3.55 -8.20
C ALA A 153 1.77 4.94 -8.54
N SER A 154 2.10 5.52 -9.71
CA SER A 154 1.62 6.84 -10.15
C SER A 154 0.10 6.93 -10.24
N TYR A 155 -0.58 5.79 -10.36
CA TYR A 155 -2.03 5.72 -10.28
C TYR A 155 -2.57 6.31 -8.97
N LEU A 156 -1.84 6.19 -7.86
CA LEU A 156 -2.20 6.79 -6.57
C LEU A 156 -2.23 8.33 -6.65
N ALA A 157 -1.50 8.90 -7.60
CA ALA A 157 -1.41 10.35 -7.79
C ALA A 157 -2.52 10.94 -8.67
N LYS A 158 -3.45 10.13 -9.24
CA LYS A 158 -4.55 10.65 -10.05
C LYS A 158 -5.41 11.65 -9.25
N ALA A 159 -5.62 12.83 -9.83
CA ALA A 159 -6.36 13.92 -9.17
C ALA A 159 -7.89 13.77 -9.29
N ARG A 160 -8.36 13.10 -10.36
CA ARG A 160 -9.75 13.17 -10.86
C ARG A 160 -10.82 12.70 -9.87
N SER A 161 -10.50 11.84 -8.92
CA SER A 161 -11.44 11.24 -7.97
C SER A 161 -11.25 11.70 -6.53
N LYS A 162 -10.40 12.70 -6.31
CA LYS A 162 -10.12 13.25 -4.96
C LYS A 162 -11.05 14.40 -4.58
N GLU A 163 -11.73 14.98 -5.55
CA GLU A 163 -12.60 16.16 -5.39
C GLU A 163 -13.82 15.88 -4.49
N PHE A 164 -14.29 14.64 -4.47
CA PHE A 164 -15.47 14.24 -3.69
C PHE A 164 -15.15 13.80 -2.26
N ASN A 165 -13.88 13.80 -1.86
CA ASN A 165 -13.55 13.53 -0.46
C ASN A 165 -13.93 14.73 0.41
N PRO A 166 -14.41 14.50 1.66
CA PRO A 166 -14.72 15.60 2.58
C PRO A 166 -13.52 16.54 2.76
N LYS A 167 -13.76 17.85 2.77
CA LYS A 167 -12.70 18.89 2.84
C LYS A 167 -11.69 18.68 3.98
N TRP A 168 -12.11 18.04 5.06
CA TRP A 168 -11.30 17.81 6.26
C TRP A 168 -10.74 16.37 6.35
N SER A 169 -11.02 15.51 5.37
CA SER A 169 -10.49 14.15 5.37
C SER A 169 -9.07 14.12 4.79
N ARG A 170 -8.20 13.34 5.41
CA ARG A 170 -6.89 13.05 4.84
C ARG A 170 -7.09 12.17 3.60
N VAL A 171 -6.72 12.66 2.43
CA VAL A 171 -6.87 11.98 1.15
C VAL A 171 -5.63 11.20 0.70
N SER A 172 -4.50 11.42 1.36
CA SER A 172 -3.25 10.69 1.13
C SER A 172 -2.34 10.77 2.35
N SER A 173 -1.50 9.78 2.52
CA SER A 173 -0.41 9.77 3.51
C SER A 173 0.64 8.73 3.16
N CYS A 174 1.78 8.79 3.85
CA CYS A 174 2.82 7.76 3.83
C CYS A 174 3.26 7.44 5.25
N THR A 175 3.84 6.26 5.43
CA THR A 175 4.59 5.91 6.64
C THR A 175 5.78 6.85 6.79
N ARG A 176 6.12 7.21 8.03
CA ARG A 176 7.21 8.15 8.29
C ARG A 176 8.54 7.48 7.96
N ILE A 177 9.32 8.11 7.10
CA ILE A 177 10.71 7.76 6.84
C ILE A 177 11.56 8.55 7.82
N THR A 178 12.29 7.86 8.69
CA THR A 178 13.31 8.48 9.55
C THR A 178 14.65 8.41 8.80
N ARG A 179 15.08 9.54 8.26
CA ARG A 179 16.42 9.69 7.68
C ARG A 179 17.47 9.71 8.77
#